data_2d466047779f61428da9e34c5e8bf1fc
#
_entry.id   2d466047779f61428da9e34c5e8bf1fc
#
_cell.length_a   1.000
_cell.length_b   1.000
_cell.length_c   1.000
_cell.angle_alpha   90.00
_cell.angle_beta   90.00
_cell.angle_gamma   90.00
#
_symmetry.space_group_name_H-M   'P 1'
#
loop_
_entity.id
_entity.type
_entity.pdbx_description
1 polymer ?
#
loop_
_entity_poly.entity_id
_entity_poly.type
_entity_poly.pdbx_seq_one_letter_code
_entity_poly.pdbx_strand_id
1 'polypeptide(L)'
;METTRPTPLQYVAYAYGLRLPDSMRHWVANDLAGQGAVRRHMIRMAIPPLLVLGPLWLLPASLYVHLEMTAPIYIWALLMSVALNKIWRRYRLAQHDLDPNLVDVIKLKRDAHIHDDYIRRYGPRPAEAKWQANSSPF
;
A
#
# COMPACT_ATOMS: atom_id res chain seq x y z
N MET A 1 -16.49 3.29 20.21
CA MET A 1 -15.07 2.97 20.30
C MET A 1 -14.30 4.19 19.80
N GLU A 2 -13.65 4.91 20.70
CA GLU A 2 -12.82 6.04 20.32
C GLU A 2 -11.64 5.55 19.49
N THR A 3 -11.59 5.95 18.23
CA THR A 3 -10.44 5.74 17.38
C THR A 3 -9.33 6.68 17.83
N THR A 4 -8.49 6.24 18.75
CA THR A 4 -7.34 7.01 19.20
C THR A 4 -6.45 7.29 18.02
N ARG A 5 -6.33 8.57 17.64
CA ARG A 5 -5.46 9.00 16.54
C ARG A 5 -4.03 9.17 17.05
N PRO A 6 -3.01 8.78 16.29
CA PRO A 6 -1.62 9.00 16.68
C PRO A 6 -1.30 10.50 16.74
N THR A 7 -0.45 10.87 17.69
CA THR A 7 0.15 12.20 17.74
C THR A 7 1.07 12.42 16.53
N PRO A 8 1.38 13.68 16.13
CA PRO A 8 2.25 13.95 14.98
C PRO A 8 3.61 13.24 15.06
N LEU A 9 4.22 13.18 16.24
CA LEU A 9 5.50 12.47 16.46
C LEU A 9 5.34 10.95 16.30
N GLN A 10 4.27 10.36 16.84
CA GLN A 10 3.95 8.95 16.66
C GLN A 10 3.66 8.62 15.19
N TYR A 11 3.01 9.53 14.48
CA TYR A 11 2.74 9.37 13.06
C TYR A 11 4.04 9.35 12.22
N VAL A 12 4.97 10.27 12.48
CA VAL A 12 6.27 10.29 11.81
C VAL A 12 7.06 9.01 12.15
N ALA A 13 7.15 8.65 13.41
CA ALA A 13 7.82 7.43 13.86
C ALA A 13 7.21 6.18 13.21
N TYR A 14 5.88 6.10 13.15
CA TYR A 14 5.15 5.05 12.45
C TYR A 14 5.45 5.04 10.94
N ALA A 15 5.48 6.20 10.28
CA ALA A 15 5.77 6.30 8.86
C ALA A 15 7.14 5.69 8.49
N TYR A 16 8.11 5.80 9.39
CA TYR A 16 9.48 5.28 9.22
C TYR A 16 9.72 3.90 9.86
N GLY A 17 8.68 3.18 10.28
CA GLY A 17 8.80 1.76 10.61
C GLY A 17 8.56 1.39 12.07
N LEU A 18 8.36 2.34 12.97
CA LEU A 18 8.06 2.06 14.37
C LEU A 18 6.65 1.45 14.54
N ARG A 19 6.54 0.51 15.50
CA ARG A 19 5.25 -0.09 15.87
C ARG A 19 4.48 0.89 16.76
N LEU A 20 3.20 1.09 16.44
CA LEU A 20 2.26 1.82 17.31
C LEU A 20 1.71 0.91 18.41
N PRO A 21 1.24 1.47 19.55
CA PRO A 21 0.55 0.73 20.59
C PRO A 21 -0.68 -0.02 20.05
N ASP A 22 -1.01 -1.14 20.67
CA ASP A 22 -2.12 -2.01 20.26
C ASP A 22 -3.49 -1.32 20.29
N SER A 23 -3.65 -0.28 21.10
CA SER A 23 -4.85 0.56 21.14
C SER A 23 -5.16 1.26 19.80
N MET A 24 -4.16 1.39 18.92
CA MET A 24 -4.28 2.05 17.61
C MET A 24 -4.38 1.08 16.42
N ARG A 25 -4.52 -0.24 16.67
CA ARG A 25 -4.59 -1.27 15.60
C ARG A 25 -5.65 -0.97 14.56
N HIS A 26 -6.82 -0.51 14.96
CA HIS A 26 -7.90 -0.19 14.03
C HIS A 26 -7.54 0.98 13.10
N TRP A 27 -6.86 2.00 13.65
CA TRP A 27 -6.36 3.12 12.85
C TRP A 27 -5.28 2.65 11.86
N VAL A 28 -4.34 1.79 12.29
CA VAL A 28 -3.29 1.20 11.44
C VAL A 28 -3.90 0.36 10.31
N ALA A 29 -4.90 -0.47 10.62
CA ALA A 29 -5.61 -1.26 9.61
C ALA A 29 -6.25 -0.37 8.55
N ASN A 30 -6.92 0.72 8.96
CA ASN A 30 -7.52 1.68 8.03
C ASN A 30 -6.47 2.48 7.23
N ASP A 31 -5.34 2.81 7.83
CA ASP A 31 -4.25 3.52 7.14
C ASP A 31 -3.58 2.66 6.09
N LEU A 32 -3.31 1.38 6.38
CA LEU A 32 -2.59 0.46 5.49
C LEU A 32 -3.51 -0.27 4.50
N ALA A 33 -4.75 -0.57 4.88
CA ALA A 33 -5.70 -1.33 4.05
C ALA A 33 -6.94 -0.52 3.62
N GLY A 34 -7.16 0.68 4.17
CA GLY A 34 -8.30 1.53 3.85
C GLY A 34 -8.23 2.20 2.47
N GLN A 35 -9.30 2.90 2.09
CA GLN A 35 -9.36 3.66 0.84
C GLN A 35 -8.24 4.71 0.79
N GLY A 36 -7.54 4.82 -0.35
CA GLY A 36 -6.43 5.75 -0.55
C GLY A 36 -5.13 5.38 0.18
N ALA A 37 -5.01 4.20 0.79
CA ALA A 37 -3.80 3.73 1.46
C ALA A 37 -2.57 3.78 0.54
N VAL A 38 -2.73 3.41 -0.73
CA VAL A 38 -1.65 3.48 -1.74
C VAL A 38 -1.16 4.91 -1.91
N ARG A 39 -2.07 5.88 -2.08
CA ARG A 39 -1.71 7.30 -2.25
C ARG A 39 -0.97 7.85 -1.02
N ARG A 40 -1.47 7.55 0.19
CA ARG A 40 -0.78 7.95 1.43
C ARG A 40 0.61 7.36 1.53
N HIS A 41 0.77 6.08 1.16
CA HIS A 41 2.07 5.42 1.13
C HIS A 41 3.01 6.08 0.12
N MET A 42 2.54 6.37 -1.10
CA MET A 42 3.34 7.05 -2.12
C MET A 42 3.85 8.41 -1.66
N ILE A 43 2.98 9.22 -1.06
CA ILE A 43 3.37 10.53 -0.52
C ILE A 43 4.46 10.38 0.55
N ARG A 44 4.31 9.43 1.49
CA ARG A 44 5.33 9.17 2.52
C ARG A 44 6.66 8.73 1.95
N MET A 45 6.64 7.88 0.92
CA MET A 45 7.86 7.35 0.29
C MET A 45 8.52 8.34 -0.66
N ALA A 46 7.81 9.36 -1.14
CA ALA A 46 8.37 10.43 -1.96
C ALA A 46 9.22 11.44 -1.15
N ILE A 47 8.93 11.61 0.14
CA ILE A 47 9.59 12.60 0.99
C ILE A 47 11.07 12.27 1.25
N PRO A 48 11.47 11.06 1.68
CA PRO A 48 12.87 10.76 1.98
C PRO A 48 13.84 11.00 0.82
N PRO A 49 13.59 10.49 -0.40
CA PRO A 49 14.50 10.76 -1.51
C PRO A 49 14.53 12.25 -1.89
N LEU A 50 13.43 12.97 -1.72
CA LEU A 50 13.41 14.42 -1.95
C LEU A 50 14.32 15.15 -0.94
N LEU A 51 14.28 14.75 0.34
CA LEU A 51 15.13 15.33 1.38
C LEU A 51 16.62 15.01 1.17
N VAL A 52 16.93 13.81 0.67
CA VAL A 52 18.33 13.41 0.37
C VAL A 52 18.86 14.13 -0.87
N LEU A 53 18.05 14.30 -1.89
CA LEU A 53 18.44 14.94 -3.14
C LEU A 53 18.40 16.48 -3.06
N GLY A 54 17.59 17.03 -2.14
CA GLY A 54 17.45 18.49 -1.98
C GLY A 54 18.76 19.24 -1.81
N PRO A 55 19.66 18.84 -0.90
CA PRO A 55 20.95 19.49 -0.70
C PRO A 55 21.83 19.56 -1.95
N LEU A 56 21.68 18.64 -2.90
CA LEU A 56 22.43 18.67 -4.16
C LEU A 56 22.10 19.91 -5.01
N TRP A 57 20.92 20.49 -4.82
CA TRP A 57 20.50 21.71 -5.51
C TRP A 57 21.14 22.99 -4.98
N LEU A 58 21.88 22.90 -3.85
CA LEU A 58 22.66 23.99 -3.31
C LEU A 58 24.05 24.12 -3.97
N LEU A 59 24.46 23.12 -4.75
CA LEU A 59 25.72 23.14 -5.48
C LEU A 59 25.65 24.18 -6.62
N PRO A 60 26.73 24.93 -6.91
CA PRO A 60 26.77 25.87 -8.02
C PRO A 60 26.93 25.13 -9.36
N ALA A 61 25.80 24.64 -9.89
CA ALA A 61 25.76 23.93 -11.16
C ALA A 61 24.58 24.41 -12.01
N SER A 62 24.59 24.12 -13.33
CA SER A 62 23.47 24.47 -14.19
C SER A 62 22.23 23.65 -13.88
N LEU A 63 21.05 24.17 -14.21
CA LEU A 63 19.77 23.45 -14.05
C LEU A 63 19.80 22.06 -14.73
N TYR A 64 20.42 21.97 -15.88
CA TYR A 64 20.55 20.72 -16.63
C TYR A 64 21.29 19.65 -15.83
N VAL A 65 22.43 20.01 -15.22
CA VAL A 65 23.23 19.10 -14.38
C VAL A 65 22.42 18.64 -13.17
N HIS A 66 21.70 19.55 -12.49
CA HIS A 66 20.84 19.19 -11.35
C HIS A 66 19.75 18.19 -11.75
N LEU A 67 19.10 18.42 -12.88
CA LEU A 67 18.05 17.50 -13.36
C LEU A 67 18.62 16.13 -13.72
N GLU A 68 19.76 16.06 -14.42
CA GLU A 68 20.38 14.78 -14.79
C GLU A 68 20.88 14.00 -13.57
N MET A 69 21.37 14.68 -12.54
CA MET A 69 21.81 14.03 -11.31
C MET A 69 20.65 13.53 -10.43
N THR A 70 19.55 14.28 -10.35
CA THR A 70 18.51 14.02 -9.37
C THR A 70 17.29 13.29 -9.93
N ALA A 71 16.87 13.60 -11.17
CA ALA A 71 15.64 13.06 -11.73
C ALA A 71 15.68 11.53 -11.93
N PRO A 72 16.74 10.90 -12.46
CA PRO A 72 16.78 9.45 -12.62
C PRO A 72 16.69 8.71 -11.27
N ILE A 73 17.40 9.22 -10.26
CA ILE A 73 17.41 8.62 -8.91
C ILE A 73 16.03 8.75 -8.27
N TYR A 74 15.41 9.93 -8.38
CA TYR A 74 14.09 10.18 -7.81
C TYR A 74 13.00 9.33 -8.47
N ILE A 75 13.01 9.26 -9.81
CA ILE A 75 12.08 8.42 -10.59
C ILE A 75 12.27 6.95 -10.22
N TRP A 76 13.51 6.47 -10.14
CA TRP A 76 13.80 5.11 -9.72
C TRP A 76 13.29 4.79 -8.31
N ALA A 77 13.49 5.69 -7.34
CA ALA A 77 13.00 5.55 -5.99
C ALA A 77 11.46 5.45 -5.95
N LEU A 78 10.76 6.27 -6.74
CA LEU A 78 9.30 6.21 -6.86
C LEU A 78 8.83 4.90 -7.49
N LEU A 79 9.48 4.44 -8.57
CA LEU A 79 9.14 3.16 -9.22
C LEU A 79 9.32 1.99 -8.26
N MET A 80 10.42 1.95 -7.50
CA MET A 80 10.65 0.93 -6.48
C MET A 80 9.60 1.01 -5.37
N SER A 81 9.22 2.20 -4.95
CA SER A 81 8.15 2.39 -3.96
C SER A 81 6.81 1.84 -4.45
N VAL A 82 6.47 2.04 -5.72
CA VAL A 82 5.25 1.46 -6.33
C VAL A 82 5.35 -0.07 -6.37
N ALA A 83 6.47 -0.62 -6.85
CA ALA A 83 6.67 -2.06 -6.99
C ALA A 83 6.59 -2.78 -5.64
N LEU A 84 7.20 -2.21 -4.60
CA LEU A 84 7.26 -2.82 -3.26
C LEU A 84 6.09 -2.47 -2.35
N ASN A 85 5.18 -1.59 -2.77
CA ASN A 85 4.05 -1.09 -1.98
C ASN A 85 3.25 -2.22 -1.32
N LYS A 86 2.84 -3.22 -2.10
CA LYS A 86 2.00 -4.32 -1.59
C LYS A 86 2.74 -5.16 -0.54
N ILE A 87 4.02 -5.47 -0.80
CA ILE A 87 4.86 -6.27 0.08
C ILE A 87 5.10 -5.52 1.40
N TRP A 88 5.46 -4.25 1.31
CA TRP A 88 5.70 -3.40 2.48
C TRP A 88 4.45 -3.26 3.35
N ARG A 89 3.27 -3.04 2.75
CA ARG A 89 2.01 -2.92 3.49
C ARG A 89 1.62 -4.24 4.17
N ARG A 90 1.81 -5.38 3.51
CA ARG A 90 1.59 -6.70 4.13
C ARG A 90 2.53 -6.93 5.31
N TYR A 91 3.82 -6.61 5.15
CA TYR A 91 4.79 -6.71 6.24
C TYR A 91 4.40 -5.82 7.44
N ARG A 92 3.98 -4.59 7.17
CA ARG A 92 3.56 -3.67 8.22
C ARG A 92 2.30 -4.13 8.95
N LEU A 93 1.33 -4.70 8.26
CA LEU A 93 0.15 -5.30 8.89
C LEU A 93 0.56 -6.46 9.80
N ALA A 94 1.40 -7.36 9.33
CA ALA A 94 1.93 -8.46 10.12
C ALA A 94 2.68 -7.98 11.37
N GLN A 95 3.46 -6.90 11.27
CA GLN A 95 4.17 -6.29 12.39
C GLN A 95 3.23 -5.79 13.50
N HIS A 96 1.99 -5.43 13.15
CA HIS A 96 0.95 -5.00 14.09
C HIS A 96 -0.03 -6.14 14.47
N ASP A 97 0.33 -7.40 14.21
CA ASP A 97 -0.51 -8.59 14.45
C ASP A 97 -1.88 -8.49 13.74
N LEU A 98 -1.90 -7.87 12.55
CA LEU A 98 -3.06 -7.76 11.67
C LEU A 98 -2.91 -8.71 10.47
N ASP A 99 -4.04 -9.17 9.91
CA ASP A 99 -4.03 -10.04 8.73
C ASP A 99 -3.41 -9.30 7.52
N PRO A 100 -2.30 -9.81 6.95
CA PRO A 100 -1.66 -9.23 5.77
C PRO A 100 -2.57 -9.18 4.54
N ASN A 101 -3.60 -10.02 4.48
CA ASN A 101 -4.54 -10.09 3.36
C ASN A 101 -5.54 -8.92 3.35
N LEU A 102 -5.65 -8.14 4.42
CA LEU A 102 -6.46 -6.92 4.47
C LEU A 102 -6.11 -5.94 3.34
N VAL A 103 -4.86 -5.95 2.85
CA VAL A 103 -4.44 -5.13 1.70
C VAL A 103 -5.28 -5.41 0.46
N ASP A 104 -5.69 -6.66 0.26
CA ASP A 104 -6.42 -7.08 -0.93
C ASP A 104 -7.94 -7.01 -0.77
N VAL A 105 -8.47 -6.90 0.45
CA VAL A 105 -9.92 -6.91 0.74
C VAL A 105 -10.69 -5.84 -0.04
N ILE A 106 -10.15 -4.62 -0.13
CA ILE A 106 -10.81 -3.53 -0.87
C ILE A 106 -10.80 -3.82 -2.38
N LYS A 107 -9.69 -4.35 -2.88
CA LYS A 107 -9.60 -4.75 -4.29
C LYS A 107 -10.60 -5.88 -4.59
N LEU A 108 -10.63 -6.90 -3.75
CA LEU A 108 -11.58 -8.01 -3.87
C LEU A 108 -13.04 -7.53 -3.83
N LYS A 109 -13.39 -6.63 -2.91
CA LYS A 109 -14.74 -6.04 -2.85
C LYS A 109 -15.10 -5.22 -4.10
N ARG A 110 -14.13 -4.46 -4.62
CA ARG A 110 -14.35 -3.68 -5.84
C ARG A 110 -14.50 -4.58 -7.06
N ASP A 111 -13.69 -5.63 -7.13
CA ASP A 111 -13.68 -6.53 -8.27
C ASP A 111 -14.78 -7.59 -8.19
N ALA A 112 -15.42 -7.78 -7.01
CA ALA A 112 -16.50 -8.75 -6.81
C ALA A 112 -17.69 -8.51 -7.75
N HIS A 113 -18.13 -7.25 -7.92
CA HIS A 113 -19.24 -6.94 -8.81
C HIS A 113 -18.89 -7.23 -10.27
N ILE A 114 -17.64 -7.04 -10.69
CA ILE A 114 -17.17 -7.37 -12.05
C ILE A 114 -17.20 -8.88 -12.25
N HIS A 115 -16.81 -9.62 -11.21
CA HIS A 115 -16.85 -11.08 -11.21
C HIS A 115 -18.28 -11.62 -11.30
N ASP A 116 -19.19 -11.04 -10.52
CA ASP A 116 -20.62 -11.39 -10.54
C ASP A 116 -21.25 -11.09 -11.90
N ASP A 117 -20.94 -9.95 -12.51
CA ASP A 117 -21.40 -9.60 -13.85
C ASP A 117 -20.84 -10.55 -14.92
N TYR A 118 -19.58 -10.98 -14.77
CA TYR A 118 -18.98 -11.97 -15.66
C TYR A 118 -19.69 -13.33 -15.54
N ILE A 119 -19.91 -13.82 -14.31
CA ILE A 119 -20.62 -15.09 -14.06
C ILE A 119 -22.05 -15.02 -14.60
N ARG A 120 -22.73 -13.88 -14.45
CA ARG A 120 -24.08 -13.67 -14.98
C ARG A 120 -24.15 -13.74 -16.50
N ARG A 121 -23.10 -13.27 -17.20
CA ARG A 121 -23.07 -13.24 -18.68
C ARG A 121 -22.55 -14.53 -19.29
N TYR A 122 -21.58 -15.16 -18.67
CA TYR A 122 -20.82 -16.27 -19.27
C TYR A 122 -20.91 -17.58 -18.48
N GLY A 123 -21.57 -17.58 -17.32
CA GLY A 123 -21.61 -18.71 -16.41
C GLY A 123 -20.31 -18.91 -15.59
N PRO A 124 -20.32 -19.84 -14.63
CA PRO A 124 -19.13 -20.15 -13.82
C PRO A 124 -18.01 -20.73 -14.70
N ARG A 125 -16.75 -20.45 -14.32
CA ARG A 125 -15.59 -21.02 -15.02
C ARG A 125 -15.64 -22.55 -14.97
N PRO A 126 -15.24 -23.26 -16.05
CA PRO A 126 -15.28 -24.74 -16.08
C PRO A 126 -14.55 -25.43 -14.92
N ALA A 127 -13.49 -24.81 -14.39
CA ALA A 127 -12.76 -25.31 -13.23
C ALA A 127 -13.58 -25.20 -11.94
N GLU A 128 -14.31 -24.12 -11.74
CA GLU A 128 -15.18 -23.89 -10.57
C GLU A 128 -16.41 -24.83 -10.61
N ALA A 129 -16.97 -25.05 -11.80
CA ALA A 129 -18.06 -26.01 -11.98
C ALA A 129 -17.64 -27.45 -11.60
N LYS A 130 -16.39 -27.86 -11.91
CA LYS A 130 -15.84 -29.15 -11.49
C LYS A 130 -15.69 -29.27 -9.97
N TRP A 131 -15.24 -28.21 -9.30
CA TRP A 131 -15.10 -28.18 -7.85
C TRP A 131 -16.46 -28.23 -7.15
N GLN A 132 -17.45 -27.50 -7.61
CA GLN A 132 -18.80 -27.50 -7.04
C GLN A 132 -19.50 -28.85 -7.25
N ALA A 133 -19.34 -29.48 -8.42
CA ALA A 133 -19.88 -30.80 -8.68
C ALA A 133 -19.26 -31.89 -7.79
N ASN A 134 -17.98 -31.74 -7.40
CA ASN A 134 -17.26 -32.71 -6.57
C ASN A 134 -17.41 -32.42 -5.06
N SER A 135 -17.92 -31.26 -4.68
CA SER A 135 -18.17 -30.86 -3.28
C SER A 135 -19.63 -30.96 -2.86
N SER A 136 -20.53 -31.48 -3.71
CA SER A 136 -21.89 -31.83 -3.31
C SER A 136 -21.83 -33.04 -2.36
N PRO A 137 -22.09 -32.91 -1.05
CA PRO A 137 -22.26 -34.05 -0.19
C PRO A 137 -23.55 -34.75 -0.59
N PHE A 138 -23.49 -36.04 -0.71
CA PHE A 138 -24.63 -36.94 -0.88
C PHE A 138 -25.72 -36.66 0.13
#